data_0d9e724554639f1d275c52900a5b4223
#
_entry.id   0d9e724554639f1d275c52900a5b4223
#
_cell.length_a   1.000
_cell.length_b   1.000
_cell.length_c   1.000
_cell.angle_alpha   90.00
_cell.angle_beta   90.00
_cell.angle_gamma   90.00
#
_symmetry.space_group_name_H-M   'P 1'
#
loop_
_entity.id
_entity.type
_entity.pdbx_description
1 polymer ?
#
loop_
_entity_poly.entity_id
_entity_poly.type
_entity_poly.pdbx_seq_one_letter_code
_entity_poly.pdbx_strand_id
1 'polypeptide(L)'
;MSYQVLARKWRPKTFDDMVGQSHVLKALSNALDQNRLHHAYLFTGTRGVGKTTLARILAKCLNCEQGVSSKPCGKCNSCIAVDEGRFVDLIEVDAASRTGVDDTRDLLENVAYAPTIGRYKVYLIDEVHMFSKSSFAAILKTLEEPPLHVKFVFATTENKKIPPTVLSRCLQFNLNHLSADQINKQIEMILNAENTVYDKPSIELIARSAAGSMRDALTLLDQAIAHGNGTLRESEVRMLLGTIDSEDLNGLIQSLINSDPEKLLNIIETIALKNPDYDALLAELL
;
A
#
# COMPACT_ATOMS: atom_id res chain seq x y z
N MET A 1 15.84 -0.30 22.04
CA MET A 1 15.46 -0.06 20.62
C MET A 1 14.03 0.44 20.61
N SER A 2 13.71 1.53 19.88
CA SER A 2 12.33 1.99 19.76
C SER A 2 11.54 0.99 18.92
N TYR A 3 10.34 0.63 19.37
CA TYR A 3 9.42 -0.22 18.62
C TYR A 3 9.09 0.42 17.26
N GLN A 4 9.17 -0.37 16.21
CA GLN A 4 8.83 0.05 14.85
C GLN A 4 7.64 -0.79 14.36
N VAL A 5 6.56 -0.12 13.93
CA VAL A 5 5.36 -0.80 13.41
C VAL A 5 5.70 -1.71 12.23
N LEU A 6 5.06 -2.89 12.15
CA LEU A 6 5.35 -3.93 11.15
C LEU A 6 5.21 -3.42 9.73
N ALA A 7 4.22 -2.60 9.44
CA ALA A 7 4.02 -2.00 8.12
C ALA A 7 5.20 -1.13 7.64
N ARG A 8 6.02 -0.61 8.56
CA ARG A 8 7.25 0.12 8.23
C ARG A 8 8.47 -0.79 8.22
N LYS A 9 8.60 -1.68 9.21
CA LYS A 9 9.71 -2.62 9.35
C LYS A 9 9.80 -3.58 8.15
N TRP A 10 8.66 -4.10 7.73
CA TRP A 10 8.52 -5.07 6.64
C TRP A 10 8.14 -4.44 5.29
N ARG A 11 8.39 -3.14 5.12
CA ARG A 11 8.20 -2.50 3.81
C ARG A 11 9.17 -3.11 2.81
N PRO A 12 8.69 -3.63 1.65
CA PRO A 12 9.54 -4.17 0.59
C PRO A 12 10.64 -3.19 0.18
N LYS A 13 11.85 -3.72 0.01
CA LYS A 13 13.04 -2.96 -0.38
C LYS A 13 13.51 -3.26 -1.79
N THR A 14 13.04 -4.35 -2.37
CA THR A 14 13.33 -4.78 -3.75
C THR A 14 12.04 -5.20 -4.44
N PHE A 15 12.08 -5.37 -5.77
CA PHE A 15 10.94 -5.91 -6.51
C PHE A 15 10.63 -7.36 -6.11
N ASP A 16 11.65 -8.12 -5.73
CA ASP A 16 11.51 -9.53 -5.32
C ASP A 16 10.79 -9.66 -3.95
N ASP A 17 10.85 -8.62 -3.10
CA ASP A 17 10.15 -8.58 -1.81
C ASP A 17 8.67 -8.20 -1.95
N MET A 18 8.25 -7.73 -3.14
CA MET A 18 6.88 -7.29 -3.35
C MET A 18 5.93 -8.48 -3.47
N VAL A 19 4.84 -8.43 -2.73
CA VAL A 19 3.78 -9.44 -2.83
C VAL A 19 2.82 -9.09 -3.97
N GLY A 20 2.54 -10.08 -4.82
CA GLY A 20 1.66 -9.90 -5.98
C GLY A 20 2.27 -9.01 -7.06
N GLN A 21 1.43 -8.32 -7.82
CA GLN A 21 1.79 -7.30 -8.83
C GLN A 21 2.75 -7.79 -9.94
N SER A 22 2.86 -9.09 -10.19
CA SER A 22 3.86 -9.70 -11.09
C SER A 22 3.89 -9.07 -12.48
N HIS A 23 2.75 -8.65 -13.02
CA HIS A 23 2.64 -7.99 -14.33
C HIS A 23 3.34 -6.62 -14.34
N VAL A 24 3.18 -5.82 -13.29
CA VAL A 24 3.81 -4.49 -13.14
C VAL A 24 5.32 -4.66 -12.91
N LEU A 25 5.68 -5.56 -11.99
CA LEU A 25 7.08 -5.82 -11.63
C LEU A 25 7.89 -6.29 -12.86
N LYS A 26 7.35 -7.21 -13.65
CA LYS A 26 7.98 -7.70 -14.89
C LYS A 26 8.19 -6.57 -15.90
N ALA A 27 7.19 -5.71 -16.09
CA ALA A 27 7.27 -4.60 -17.04
C ALA A 27 8.33 -3.56 -16.60
N LEU A 28 8.35 -3.18 -15.31
CA LEU A 28 9.33 -2.25 -14.76
C LEU A 28 10.74 -2.83 -14.79
N SER A 29 10.92 -4.11 -14.45
CA SER A 29 12.23 -4.78 -14.51
C SER A 29 12.77 -4.76 -15.92
N ASN A 30 11.96 -5.14 -16.90
CA ASN A 30 12.37 -5.11 -18.31
C ASN A 30 12.75 -3.69 -18.78
N ALA A 31 11.98 -2.68 -18.38
CA ALA A 31 12.24 -1.29 -18.74
C ALA A 31 13.58 -0.80 -18.15
N LEU A 32 13.87 -1.14 -16.89
CA LEU A 32 15.12 -0.80 -16.21
C LEU A 32 16.32 -1.52 -16.85
N ASP A 33 16.23 -2.82 -17.05
CA ASP A 33 17.34 -3.64 -17.54
C ASP A 33 17.65 -3.36 -19.04
N GLN A 34 16.65 -2.91 -19.81
CA GLN A 34 16.82 -2.47 -21.20
C GLN A 34 17.10 -0.96 -21.35
N ASN A 35 17.19 -0.22 -20.23
CA ASN A 35 17.35 1.24 -20.22
C ASN A 35 16.28 1.98 -21.02
N ARG A 36 15.04 1.44 -21.04
CA ARG A 36 13.87 2.04 -21.71
C ARG A 36 13.01 2.79 -20.66
N LEU A 37 13.57 3.88 -20.16
CA LEU A 37 13.02 4.63 -19.04
C LEU A 37 12.06 5.73 -19.52
N HIS A 38 10.80 5.62 -19.15
CA HIS A 38 9.83 6.69 -19.37
C HIS A 38 10.11 7.88 -18.43
N HIS A 39 9.66 9.08 -18.79
CA HIS A 39 9.80 10.27 -17.95
C HIS A 39 8.74 10.35 -16.85
N ALA A 40 7.57 9.73 -17.04
CA ALA A 40 6.47 9.75 -16.08
C ALA A 40 5.78 8.38 -15.96
N TYR A 41 5.58 7.95 -14.73
CA TYR A 41 4.89 6.71 -14.36
C TYR A 41 3.66 7.06 -13.53
N LEU A 42 2.56 6.34 -13.74
CA LEU A 42 1.36 6.46 -12.94
C LEU A 42 0.98 5.11 -12.36
N PHE A 43 1.01 5.00 -11.04
CA PHE A 43 0.57 3.82 -10.30
C PHE A 43 -0.84 4.05 -9.77
N THR A 44 -1.79 3.24 -10.22
CA THR A 44 -3.19 3.28 -9.80
C THR A 44 -3.52 2.04 -8.98
N GLY A 45 -4.51 2.10 -8.12
CA GLY A 45 -4.97 0.99 -7.29
C GLY A 45 -5.41 1.45 -5.91
N THR A 46 -6.08 0.59 -5.18
CA THR A 46 -6.60 0.91 -3.85
C THR A 46 -5.51 1.23 -2.83
N ARG A 47 -5.90 1.71 -1.67
CA ARG A 47 -4.98 2.01 -0.58
C ARG A 47 -4.28 0.72 -0.11
N GLY A 48 -3.00 0.82 0.26
CA GLY A 48 -2.27 -0.28 0.89
C GLY A 48 -1.76 -1.39 -0.03
N VAL A 49 -1.98 -1.32 -1.37
CA VAL A 49 -1.51 -2.33 -2.34
C VAL A 49 -0.03 -2.17 -2.76
N GLY A 50 0.65 -1.13 -2.27
CA GLY A 50 2.09 -0.95 -2.47
C GLY A 50 2.51 0.11 -3.48
N LYS A 51 1.62 1.03 -3.93
CA LYS A 51 1.94 2.11 -4.90
C LYS A 51 3.18 2.92 -4.51
N THR A 52 3.17 3.52 -3.34
CA THR A 52 4.27 4.35 -2.82
C THR A 52 5.55 3.53 -2.58
N THR A 53 5.41 2.26 -2.16
CA THR A 53 6.53 1.34 -1.99
C THR A 53 7.20 1.03 -3.32
N LEU A 54 6.41 0.70 -4.34
CA LEU A 54 6.87 0.45 -5.70
C LEU A 54 7.59 1.67 -6.29
N ALA A 55 7.06 2.87 -6.05
CA ALA A 55 7.68 4.13 -6.46
C ALA A 55 9.06 4.35 -5.82
N ARG A 56 9.21 4.05 -4.53
CA ARG A 56 10.51 4.12 -3.83
C ARG A 56 11.50 3.09 -4.35
N ILE A 57 11.07 1.85 -4.61
CA ILE A 57 11.92 0.83 -5.20
C ILE A 57 12.39 1.26 -6.59
N LEU A 58 11.49 1.83 -7.41
CA LEU A 58 11.85 2.37 -8.72
C LEU A 58 12.89 3.49 -8.61
N ALA A 59 12.71 4.46 -7.69
CA ALA A 59 13.68 5.51 -7.43
C ALA A 59 15.05 4.96 -7.00
N LYS A 60 15.06 3.91 -6.19
CA LYS A 60 16.26 3.19 -5.75
C LYS A 60 16.96 2.50 -6.92
N CYS A 61 16.22 1.83 -7.82
CA CYS A 61 16.73 1.20 -9.03
C CYS A 61 17.37 2.22 -9.97
N LEU A 62 16.75 3.40 -10.13
CA LEU A 62 17.24 4.48 -10.97
C LEU A 62 18.53 5.11 -10.44
N ASN A 63 18.69 5.19 -9.11
CA ASN A 63 19.76 5.93 -8.45
C ASN A 63 20.82 5.04 -7.76
N CYS A 64 20.77 3.72 -7.96
CA CYS A 64 21.79 2.84 -7.40
C CYS A 64 23.17 3.17 -7.99
N GLU A 65 24.19 3.35 -7.15
CA GLU A 65 25.55 3.71 -7.57
C GLU A 65 26.18 2.67 -8.54
N GLN A 66 25.77 1.40 -8.45
CA GLN A 66 26.22 0.34 -9.34
C GLN A 66 25.63 0.40 -10.76
N GLY A 67 24.65 1.26 -10.99
CA GLY A 67 24.00 1.39 -12.28
C GLY A 67 22.47 1.29 -12.16
N VAL A 68 21.80 1.64 -13.26
CA VAL A 68 20.36 1.45 -13.39
C VAL A 68 20.09 -0.04 -13.66
N SER A 69 19.31 -0.68 -12.80
CA SER A 69 18.89 -2.08 -12.99
C SER A 69 17.66 -2.39 -12.17
N SER A 70 16.98 -3.49 -12.48
CA SER A 70 15.86 -3.99 -11.69
C SER A 70 16.28 -4.51 -10.30
N LYS A 71 17.60 -4.73 -10.08
CA LYS A 71 18.17 -5.26 -8.84
C LYS A 71 19.15 -4.26 -8.22
N PRO A 72 18.64 -3.28 -7.44
CA PRO A 72 19.50 -2.31 -6.75
C PRO A 72 20.37 -3.03 -5.71
N CYS A 73 21.60 -2.57 -5.51
CA CYS A 73 22.55 -3.28 -4.64
C CYS A 73 22.17 -3.30 -3.15
N GLY A 74 21.31 -2.39 -2.69
CA GLY A 74 20.87 -2.28 -1.29
C GLY A 74 21.93 -1.83 -0.29
N LYS A 75 23.17 -1.62 -0.71
CA LYS A 75 24.34 -1.37 0.19
C LYS A 75 25.00 -0.02 -0.04
N CYS A 76 24.85 0.61 -1.20
CA CYS A 76 25.42 1.92 -1.48
C CYS A 76 24.67 3.04 -0.73
N ASN A 77 25.29 4.21 -0.62
CA ASN A 77 24.72 5.33 0.11
C ASN A 77 23.35 5.75 -0.43
N SER A 78 23.18 5.77 -1.75
CA SER A 78 21.89 6.10 -2.39
C SER A 78 20.80 5.08 -2.04
N CYS A 79 21.10 3.78 -2.08
CA CYS A 79 20.13 2.74 -1.72
C CYS A 79 19.70 2.84 -0.26
N ILE A 80 20.65 3.02 0.65
CA ILE A 80 20.39 3.17 2.09
C ILE A 80 19.58 4.44 2.34
N ALA A 81 19.97 5.56 1.74
CA ALA A 81 19.27 6.83 1.92
C ALA A 81 17.82 6.79 1.42
N VAL A 82 17.53 6.08 0.31
CA VAL A 82 16.15 5.86 -0.16
C VAL A 82 15.36 5.01 0.83
N ASP A 83 15.94 3.92 1.34
CA ASP A 83 15.27 3.04 2.31
C ASP A 83 14.94 3.77 3.63
N GLU A 84 15.82 4.68 4.05
CA GLU A 84 15.63 5.50 5.24
C GLU A 84 14.76 6.75 5.02
N GLY A 85 14.42 7.06 3.75
CA GLY A 85 13.59 8.22 3.40
C GLY A 85 14.33 9.57 3.52
N ARG A 86 15.67 9.58 3.36
CA ARG A 86 16.52 10.78 3.44
C ARG A 86 17.32 11.07 2.16
N PHE A 87 16.95 10.41 1.05
CA PHE A 87 17.61 10.65 -0.23
C PHE A 87 17.15 11.98 -0.84
N VAL A 88 18.09 12.93 -1.01
CA VAL A 88 17.77 14.31 -1.43
C VAL A 88 17.18 14.43 -2.84
N ASP A 89 17.53 13.52 -3.75
CA ASP A 89 17.01 13.52 -5.12
C ASP A 89 15.72 12.69 -5.27
N LEU A 90 15.13 12.19 -4.16
CA LEU A 90 13.78 11.64 -4.10
C LEU A 90 12.89 12.62 -3.34
N ILE A 91 12.14 13.41 -4.07
CA ILE A 91 11.22 14.41 -3.53
C ILE A 91 9.84 13.75 -3.41
N GLU A 92 9.43 13.45 -2.17
CA GLU A 92 8.13 12.85 -1.89
C GLU A 92 7.14 13.94 -1.47
N VAL A 93 6.03 14.01 -2.18
CA VAL A 93 4.95 14.98 -1.93
C VAL A 93 3.64 14.22 -1.81
N ASP A 94 2.95 14.45 -0.71
CA ASP A 94 1.57 14.03 -0.55
C ASP A 94 0.66 15.17 -1.03
N ALA A 95 -0.04 14.93 -2.14
CA ALA A 95 -0.92 15.93 -2.74
C ALA A 95 -2.14 16.26 -1.85
N ALA A 96 -2.48 15.40 -0.89
CA ALA A 96 -3.54 15.69 0.07
C ALA A 96 -3.13 16.75 1.11
N SER A 97 -1.84 16.84 1.43
CA SER A 97 -1.29 17.83 2.37
C SER A 97 -0.79 19.11 1.69
N ARG A 98 -0.56 19.08 0.37
CA ARG A 98 -0.06 20.19 -0.45
C ARG A 98 -0.92 20.39 -1.69
N THR A 99 -2.11 20.90 -1.49
CA THR A 99 -3.11 21.11 -2.56
C THR A 99 -2.93 22.44 -3.30
N GLY A 100 -2.12 23.35 -2.77
CA GLY A 100 -1.91 24.69 -3.28
C GLY A 100 -1.18 24.72 -4.63
N VAL A 101 -1.54 25.71 -5.45
CA VAL A 101 -0.86 25.96 -6.74
C VAL A 101 0.56 26.43 -6.50
N ASP A 102 0.77 27.21 -5.44
CA ASP A 102 2.07 27.78 -5.12
C ASP A 102 3.02 26.68 -4.65
N ASP A 103 2.56 25.72 -3.82
CA ASP A 103 3.35 24.54 -3.46
C ASP A 103 3.80 23.73 -4.68
N THR A 104 2.90 23.61 -5.68
CA THR A 104 3.20 22.89 -6.92
C THR A 104 4.19 23.68 -7.78
N ARG A 105 4.10 25.03 -7.84
CA ARG A 105 5.04 25.88 -8.56
C ARG A 105 6.43 25.81 -7.94
N ASP A 106 6.55 25.92 -6.62
CA ASP A 106 7.82 25.82 -5.91
C ASP A 106 8.50 24.48 -6.17
N LEU A 107 7.70 23.39 -6.24
CA LEU A 107 8.19 22.06 -6.59
C LEU A 107 8.71 22.04 -8.04
N LEU A 108 8.01 22.69 -8.97
CA LEU A 108 8.35 22.69 -10.40
C LEU A 108 9.53 23.62 -10.73
N GLU A 109 9.72 24.72 -10.01
CA GLU A 109 10.88 25.60 -10.16
C GLU A 109 12.20 24.84 -9.95
N ASN A 110 12.17 23.86 -9.07
CA ASN A 110 13.32 23.01 -8.78
C ASN A 110 13.57 21.89 -9.80
N VAL A 111 12.65 21.65 -10.74
CA VAL A 111 12.76 20.54 -11.72
C VAL A 111 13.90 20.78 -12.72
N ALA A 112 14.16 22.03 -13.09
CA ALA A 112 15.22 22.37 -14.04
C ALA A 112 16.63 22.09 -13.53
N TYR A 113 16.83 22.03 -12.21
CA TYR A 113 18.16 21.82 -11.63
C TYR A 113 18.55 20.33 -11.66
N ALA A 114 19.81 20.10 -11.96
CA ALA A 114 20.40 18.76 -11.95
C ALA A 114 20.26 18.07 -10.59
N PRO A 115 20.26 16.74 -10.54
CA PRO A 115 20.31 15.99 -9.28
C PRO A 115 21.55 16.35 -8.47
N THR A 116 21.47 16.30 -7.14
CA THR A 116 22.56 16.63 -6.24
C THR A 116 23.56 15.47 -6.11
N ILE A 117 23.08 14.26 -5.97
CA ILE A 117 23.88 13.04 -5.72
C ILE A 117 23.52 11.94 -6.73
N GLY A 118 22.23 11.78 -7.04
CA GLY A 118 21.70 10.72 -7.90
C GLY A 118 21.96 10.93 -9.38
N ARG A 119 21.59 9.91 -10.19
CA ARG A 119 21.52 10.05 -11.65
C ARG A 119 20.24 10.73 -12.10
N TYR A 120 19.17 10.50 -11.35
CA TYR A 120 17.85 11.03 -11.63
C TYR A 120 17.26 11.72 -10.41
N LYS A 121 16.62 12.85 -10.65
CA LYS A 121 15.77 13.52 -9.69
C LYS A 121 14.36 12.95 -9.83
N VAL A 122 13.88 12.28 -8.79
CA VAL A 122 12.61 11.56 -8.79
C VAL A 122 11.58 12.32 -7.97
N TYR A 123 10.48 12.69 -8.58
CA TYR A 123 9.33 13.32 -7.94
C TYR A 123 8.25 12.27 -7.72
N LEU A 124 8.09 11.84 -6.49
CA LEU A 124 7.02 10.93 -6.07
C LEU A 124 5.86 11.77 -5.52
N ILE A 125 4.76 11.80 -6.26
CA ILE A 125 3.56 12.54 -5.89
C ILE A 125 2.47 11.53 -5.56
N ASP A 126 2.19 11.39 -4.26
CA ASP A 126 1.15 10.49 -3.76
C ASP A 126 -0.20 11.19 -3.75
N GLU A 127 -1.26 10.42 -3.95
CA GLU A 127 -2.66 10.86 -4.08
C GLU A 127 -2.83 12.05 -5.04
N VAL A 128 -2.16 11.98 -6.20
CA VAL A 128 -2.10 13.08 -7.19
C VAL A 128 -3.48 13.57 -7.65
N HIS A 129 -4.55 12.77 -7.50
CA HIS A 129 -5.92 13.16 -7.79
C HIS A 129 -6.44 14.32 -6.90
N MET A 130 -5.73 14.63 -5.79
CA MET A 130 -6.02 15.77 -4.92
C MET A 130 -5.50 17.10 -5.46
N PHE A 131 -4.69 17.08 -6.51
CA PHE A 131 -4.22 18.30 -7.15
C PHE A 131 -5.36 19.13 -7.73
N SER A 132 -5.23 20.46 -7.61
CA SER A 132 -6.12 21.40 -8.26
C SER A 132 -5.95 21.37 -9.78
N LYS A 133 -6.95 21.89 -10.53
CA LYS A 133 -6.84 22.03 -12.00
C LYS A 133 -5.63 22.85 -12.41
N SER A 134 -5.29 23.89 -11.65
CA SER A 134 -4.13 24.75 -11.87
C SER A 134 -2.81 24.07 -11.56
N SER A 135 -2.75 23.20 -10.56
CA SER A 135 -1.58 22.36 -10.28
C SER A 135 -1.33 21.35 -11.41
N PHE A 136 -2.38 20.72 -11.92
CA PHE A 136 -2.26 19.87 -13.12
C PHE A 136 -1.79 20.64 -14.35
N ALA A 137 -2.30 21.85 -14.59
CA ALA A 137 -1.86 22.68 -15.70
C ALA A 137 -0.38 23.08 -15.59
N ALA A 138 0.12 23.35 -14.39
CA ALA A 138 1.53 23.64 -14.16
C ALA A 138 2.44 22.44 -14.47
N ILE A 139 2.07 21.24 -14.02
CA ILE A 139 2.84 20.02 -14.27
C ILE A 139 2.84 19.59 -15.75
N LEU A 140 1.75 19.87 -16.49
CA LEU A 140 1.63 19.48 -17.90
C LEU A 140 2.76 20.03 -18.75
N LYS A 141 3.17 21.30 -18.55
CA LYS A 141 4.29 21.90 -19.27
C LYS A 141 5.58 21.08 -19.12
N THR A 142 5.87 20.63 -17.92
CA THR A 142 7.06 19.82 -17.63
C THR A 142 6.93 18.38 -18.15
N LEU A 143 5.71 17.84 -18.22
CA LEU A 143 5.47 16.50 -18.79
C LEU A 143 5.55 16.49 -20.32
N GLU A 144 5.34 17.66 -20.99
CA GLU A 144 5.51 17.80 -22.43
C GLU A 144 6.97 17.87 -22.83
N GLU A 145 7.77 18.62 -22.08
CA GLU A 145 9.21 18.79 -22.32
C GLU A 145 10.01 18.42 -21.05
N PRO A 146 10.06 17.12 -20.69
CA PRO A 146 10.68 16.70 -19.46
C PRO A 146 12.21 16.77 -19.55
N PRO A 147 12.92 17.34 -18.56
CA PRO A 147 14.37 17.23 -18.48
C PRO A 147 14.78 15.76 -18.38
N LEU A 148 15.85 15.38 -19.08
CA LEU A 148 16.31 13.97 -19.16
C LEU A 148 16.62 13.35 -17.81
N HIS A 149 17.08 14.17 -16.87
CA HIS A 149 17.45 13.75 -15.51
C HIS A 149 16.26 13.66 -14.55
N VAL A 150 15.04 14.01 -14.99
CA VAL A 150 13.85 14.01 -14.13
C VAL A 150 12.95 12.82 -14.43
N LYS A 151 12.43 12.23 -13.37
CA LYS A 151 11.41 11.18 -13.43
C LYS A 151 10.26 11.52 -12.50
N PHE A 152 9.05 11.52 -13.05
CA PHE A 152 7.82 11.68 -12.27
C PHE A 152 7.23 10.30 -11.97
N VAL A 153 6.81 10.10 -10.73
CA VAL A 153 6.08 8.91 -10.29
C VAL A 153 4.84 9.38 -9.56
N PHE A 154 3.71 9.24 -10.21
CA PHE A 154 2.42 9.57 -9.64
C PHE A 154 1.78 8.33 -9.03
N ALA A 155 1.17 8.47 -7.86
CA ALA A 155 0.37 7.44 -7.24
C ALA A 155 -1.04 7.97 -6.96
N THR A 156 -2.06 7.15 -7.16
CA THR A 156 -3.45 7.55 -6.93
C THR A 156 -4.34 6.37 -6.61
N THR A 157 -5.35 6.60 -5.79
CA THR A 157 -6.47 5.68 -5.59
C THR A 157 -7.60 5.92 -6.60
N GLU A 158 -7.67 7.10 -7.23
CA GLU A 158 -8.77 7.53 -8.11
C GLU A 158 -8.26 8.05 -9.46
N ASN A 159 -7.98 7.15 -10.40
CA ASN A 159 -7.48 7.55 -11.73
C ASN A 159 -8.49 8.35 -12.56
N LYS A 160 -9.80 8.16 -12.31
CA LYS A 160 -10.87 8.88 -13.03
C LYS A 160 -10.85 10.39 -12.79
N LYS A 161 -10.24 10.86 -11.69
CA LYS A 161 -10.09 12.28 -11.37
C LYS A 161 -8.89 12.93 -12.04
N ILE A 162 -7.99 12.14 -12.65
CA ILE A 162 -6.80 12.69 -13.34
C ILE A 162 -7.18 13.13 -14.76
N PRO A 163 -6.76 14.34 -15.18
CA PRO A 163 -7.03 14.81 -16.52
C PRO A 163 -6.48 13.87 -17.61
N PRO A 164 -7.24 13.61 -18.69
CA PRO A 164 -6.77 12.77 -19.81
C PRO A 164 -5.46 13.26 -20.44
N THR A 165 -5.21 14.56 -20.40
CA THR A 165 -3.97 15.19 -20.87
C THR A 165 -2.73 14.76 -20.09
N VAL A 166 -2.87 14.49 -18.79
CA VAL A 166 -1.80 13.94 -17.95
C VAL A 166 -1.67 12.44 -18.19
N LEU A 167 -2.81 11.72 -18.22
CA LEU A 167 -2.84 10.26 -18.44
C LEU A 167 -2.13 9.86 -19.75
N SER A 168 -2.31 10.63 -20.82
CA SER A 168 -1.69 10.35 -22.13
C SER A 168 -0.17 10.51 -22.15
N ARG A 169 0.42 11.16 -21.13
CA ARG A 169 1.87 11.40 -21.01
C ARG A 169 2.53 10.52 -19.96
N CYS A 170 1.75 9.64 -19.31
CA CYS A 170 2.25 8.74 -18.28
C CYS A 170 2.18 7.28 -18.75
N LEU A 171 3.20 6.51 -18.39
CA LEU A 171 3.12 5.06 -18.45
C LEU A 171 2.30 4.56 -17.25
N GLN A 172 1.11 4.00 -17.54
CA GLN A 172 0.13 3.66 -16.52
C GLN A 172 0.26 2.20 -16.09
N PHE A 173 0.24 1.97 -14.77
CA PHE A 173 0.25 0.66 -14.16
C PHE A 173 -0.86 0.55 -13.12
N ASN A 174 -1.73 -0.43 -13.28
CA ASN A 174 -2.77 -0.72 -12.32
C ASN A 174 -2.33 -1.83 -11.36
N LEU A 175 -2.28 -1.52 -10.06
CA LEU A 175 -1.98 -2.46 -9.01
C LEU A 175 -3.29 -3.09 -8.51
N ASN A 176 -3.31 -4.41 -8.48
CA ASN A 176 -4.46 -5.18 -8.07
C ASN A 176 -4.51 -5.35 -6.55
N HIS A 177 -5.69 -5.62 -6.03
CA HIS A 177 -5.86 -6.13 -4.66
C HIS A 177 -5.06 -7.42 -4.47
N LEU A 178 -4.51 -7.61 -3.29
CA LEU A 178 -3.89 -8.87 -2.93
C LEU A 178 -4.96 -9.90 -2.57
N SER A 179 -4.76 -11.15 -2.95
CA SER A 179 -5.62 -12.23 -2.48
C SER A 179 -5.38 -12.52 -1.00
N ALA A 180 -6.39 -13.05 -0.32
CA ALA A 180 -6.25 -13.47 1.08
C ALA A 180 -5.08 -14.46 1.25
N ASP A 181 -4.87 -15.38 0.30
CA ASP A 181 -3.75 -16.33 0.33
C ASP A 181 -2.38 -15.66 0.24
N GLN A 182 -2.26 -14.58 -0.56
CA GLN A 182 -1.02 -13.82 -0.65
C GLN A 182 -0.73 -13.08 0.66
N ILE A 183 -1.76 -12.52 1.28
CA ILE A 183 -1.65 -11.83 2.58
C ILE A 183 -1.31 -12.85 3.67
N ASN A 184 -1.97 -14.02 3.71
CA ASN A 184 -1.70 -15.09 4.67
C ASN A 184 -0.23 -15.52 4.62
N LYS A 185 0.28 -15.84 3.44
CA LYS A 185 1.68 -16.25 3.27
C LYS A 185 2.66 -15.18 3.76
N GLN A 186 2.37 -13.91 3.49
CA GLN A 186 3.22 -12.82 3.92
C GLN A 186 3.18 -12.63 5.44
N ILE A 187 2.00 -12.72 6.06
CA ILE A 187 1.85 -12.65 7.51
C ILE A 187 2.57 -13.82 8.19
N GLU A 188 2.40 -15.06 7.69
CA GLU A 188 3.11 -16.23 8.21
C GLU A 188 4.64 -16.04 8.17
N MET A 189 5.17 -15.55 7.05
CA MET A 189 6.60 -15.26 6.91
C MET A 189 7.07 -14.25 7.95
N ILE A 190 6.31 -13.18 8.15
CA ILE A 190 6.61 -12.12 9.12
C ILE A 190 6.56 -12.67 10.55
N LEU A 191 5.51 -13.39 10.93
CA LEU A 191 5.35 -13.95 12.29
C LEU A 191 6.47 -14.92 12.63
N ASN A 192 6.87 -15.77 11.68
CA ASN A 192 8.00 -16.66 11.84
C ASN A 192 9.31 -15.90 12.05
N ALA A 193 9.53 -14.81 11.31
CA ALA A 193 10.72 -13.97 11.46
C ALA A 193 10.73 -13.16 12.76
N GLU A 194 9.55 -12.77 13.27
CA GLU A 194 9.40 -12.10 14.57
C GLU A 194 9.36 -13.07 15.76
N ASN A 195 9.39 -14.40 15.51
CA ASN A 195 9.24 -15.46 16.53
C ASN A 195 7.95 -15.32 17.35
N THR A 196 6.88 -14.88 16.75
CA THR A 196 5.57 -14.72 17.39
C THR A 196 4.78 -16.03 17.28
N VAL A 197 4.22 -16.51 18.40
CA VAL A 197 3.35 -17.69 18.43
C VAL A 197 1.98 -17.31 17.89
N TYR A 198 1.47 -18.09 16.93
CA TYR A 198 0.20 -17.83 16.27
C TYR A 198 -0.58 -19.11 15.96
N ASP A 199 -1.89 -18.98 15.74
CA ASP A 199 -2.72 -20.01 15.13
C ASP A 199 -3.14 -19.59 13.70
N LYS A 200 -3.43 -20.56 12.84
CA LYS A 200 -3.81 -20.28 11.43
C LYS A 200 -5.13 -19.52 11.29
N PRO A 201 -6.20 -19.82 12.05
CA PRO A 201 -7.45 -19.09 11.92
C PRO A 201 -7.31 -17.59 12.18
N SER A 202 -6.43 -17.18 13.10
CA SER A 202 -6.17 -15.75 13.37
C SER A 202 -5.62 -15.01 12.16
N ILE A 203 -4.70 -15.66 11.40
CA ILE A 203 -4.12 -15.07 10.19
C ILE A 203 -5.19 -14.95 9.11
N GLU A 204 -6.02 -15.96 8.93
CA GLU A 204 -7.11 -15.95 7.93
C GLU A 204 -8.12 -14.83 8.20
N LEU A 205 -8.46 -14.58 9.46
CA LEU A 205 -9.33 -13.49 9.87
C LEU A 205 -8.72 -12.13 9.51
N ILE A 206 -7.46 -11.90 9.85
CA ILE A 206 -6.76 -10.66 9.53
C ILE A 206 -6.70 -10.45 8.01
N ALA A 207 -6.38 -11.49 7.24
CA ALA A 207 -6.26 -11.38 5.79
C ALA A 207 -7.59 -11.05 5.10
N ARG A 208 -8.71 -11.62 5.59
CA ARG A 208 -10.05 -11.27 5.12
C ARG A 208 -10.40 -9.83 5.46
N SER A 209 -10.23 -9.42 6.71
CA SER A 209 -10.54 -8.07 7.18
C SER A 209 -9.69 -6.99 6.51
N ALA A 210 -8.50 -7.32 6.03
CA ALA A 210 -7.63 -6.40 5.31
C ALA A 210 -8.11 -6.05 3.89
N ALA A 211 -9.12 -6.74 3.35
CA ALA A 211 -9.76 -6.48 2.05
C ALA A 211 -8.75 -6.24 0.91
N GLY A 212 -7.67 -7.04 0.86
CA GLY A 212 -6.64 -6.96 -0.18
C GLY A 212 -5.57 -5.89 0.01
N SER A 213 -5.54 -5.20 1.16
CA SER A 213 -4.54 -4.21 1.54
C SER A 213 -3.49 -4.82 2.47
N MET A 214 -2.23 -4.91 2.02
CA MET A 214 -1.13 -5.38 2.88
C MET A 214 -0.85 -4.42 4.05
N ARG A 215 -1.02 -3.11 3.84
CA ARG A 215 -0.79 -2.13 4.89
C ARG A 215 -1.79 -2.30 6.04
N ASP A 216 -3.05 -2.49 5.71
CA ASP A 216 -4.11 -2.66 6.71
C ASP A 216 -3.96 -4.02 7.39
N ALA A 217 -3.58 -5.08 6.65
CA ALA A 217 -3.24 -6.39 7.22
C ALA A 217 -2.13 -6.30 8.27
N LEU A 218 -1.03 -5.60 7.98
CA LEU A 218 0.07 -5.44 8.92
C LEU A 218 -0.27 -4.51 10.09
N THR A 219 -1.16 -3.55 9.89
CA THR A 219 -1.65 -2.69 10.98
C THR A 219 -2.54 -3.48 11.93
N LEU A 220 -3.47 -4.29 11.39
CA LEU A 220 -4.30 -5.20 12.19
C LEU A 220 -3.46 -6.25 12.92
N LEU A 221 -2.42 -6.76 12.27
CA LEU A 221 -1.48 -7.69 12.87
C LEU A 221 -0.75 -7.08 14.07
N ASP A 222 -0.24 -5.85 13.94
CA ASP A 222 0.40 -5.12 15.05
C ASP A 222 -0.56 -4.95 16.23
N GLN A 223 -1.80 -4.56 15.96
CA GLN A 223 -2.83 -4.39 16.99
C GLN A 223 -3.17 -5.72 17.66
N ALA A 224 -3.31 -6.80 16.88
CA ALA A 224 -3.64 -8.11 17.42
C ALA A 224 -2.51 -8.70 18.30
N ILE A 225 -1.24 -8.54 17.89
CA ILE A 225 -0.09 -8.96 18.69
C ILE A 225 -0.01 -8.16 20.00
N ALA A 226 -0.28 -6.85 19.95
CA ALA A 226 -0.29 -6.02 21.15
C ALA A 226 -1.44 -6.39 22.09
N HIS A 227 -2.63 -6.71 21.58
CA HIS A 227 -3.78 -7.14 22.35
C HIS A 227 -3.54 -8.52 22.99
N GLY A 228 -2.96 -9.47 22.24
CA GLY A 228 -2.66 -10.83 22.67
C GLY A 228 -1.36 -10.98 23.47
N ASN A 229 -0.83 -9.88 24.01
CA ASN A 229 0.37 -9.87 24.85
C ASN A 229 1.56 -10.64 24.21
N GLY A 230 1.76 -10.46 22.91
CA GLY A 230 2.85 -11.09 22.14
C GLY A 230 2.49 -12.43 21.50
N THR A 231 1.24 -12.87 21.60
CA THR A 231 0.72 -14.05 20.91
C THR A 231 -0.43 -13.66 19.98
N LEU A 232 -0.71 -14.46 18.97
CA LEU A 232 -1.80 -14.23 18.03
C LEU A 232 -2.76 -15.42 18.08
N ARG A 233 -3.94 -15.22 18.67
CA ARG A 233 -4.98 -16.24 18.80
C ARG A 233 -6.28 -15.77 18.15
N GLU A 234 -7.01 -16.71 17.58
CA GLU A 234 -8.28 -16.43 16.89
C GLU A 234 -9.27 -15.67 17.77
N SER A 235 -9.46 -16.09 19.02
CA SER A 235 -10.39 -15.45 19.96
C SER A 235 -10.08 -13.98 20.21
N GLU A 236 -8.80 -13.64 20.31
CA GLU A 236 -8.33 -12.27 20.55
C GLU A 236 -8.48 -11.39 19.30
N VAL A 237 -8.19 -11.99 18.12
CA VAL A 237 -8.39 -11.30 16.83
C VAL A 237 -9.88 -11.03 16.59
N ARG A 238 -10.76 -12.00 16.86
CA ARG A 238 -12.22 -11.81 16.77
C ARG A 238 -12.70 -10.67 17.65
N MET A 239 -12.23 -10.64 18.91
CA MET A 239 -12.58 -9.58 19.86
C MET A 239 -12.09 -8.20 19.36
N LEU A 240 -10.87 -8.13 18.83
CA LEU A 240 -10.30 -6.90 18.27
C LEU A 240 -11.08 -6.39 17.05
N LEU A 241 -11.49 -7.31 16.17
CA LEU A 241 -12.21 -6.97 14.94
C LEU A 241 -13.71 -6.73 15.18
N GLY A 242 -14.23 -7.03 16.37
CA GLY A 242 -15.66 -6.99 16.66
C GLY A 242 -16.46 -7.98 15.81
N THR A 243 -15.80 -9.02 15.28
CA THR A 243 -16.46 -10.05 14.49
C THR A 243 -17.21 -11.01 15.41
N ILE A 244 -18.36 -11.47 14.94
CA ILE A 244 -19.21 -12.36 15.68
C ILE A 244 -18.67 -13.80 15.62
N ASP A 245 -18.89 -14.56 16.66
CA ASP A 245 -18.51 -15.96 16.68
C ASP A 245 -19.27 -16.74 15.59
N SER A 246 -18.57 -17.62 14.88
CA SER A 246 -19.17 -18.44 13.82
C SER A 246 -20.35 -19.30 14.35
N GLU A 247 -20.36 -19.60 15.65
CA GLU A 247 -21.46 -20.33 16.31
C GLU A 247 -22.71 -19.44 16.38
N ASP A 248 -22.57 -18.17 16.76
CA ASP A 248 -23.69 -17.22 16.81
C ASP A 248 -24.25 -16.98 15.40
N LEU A 249 -23.38 -16.83 14.40
CA LEU A 249 -23.77 -16.64 13.00
C LEU A 249 -24.52 -17.88 12.47
N ASN A 250 -23.98 -19.07 12.68
CA ASN A 250 -24.63 -20.32 12.31
C ASN A 250 -25.96 -20.49 13.04
N GLY A 251 -26.02 -20.09 14.30
CA GLY A 251 -27.24 -20.09 15.09
C GLY A 251 -28.32 -19.17 14.50
N LEU A 252 -27.95 -17.96 14.07
CA LEU A 252 -28.84 -17.04 13.36
C LEU A 252 -29.38 -17.64 12.06
N ILE A 253 -28.49 -18.17 11.21
CA ILE A 253 -28.87 -18.80 9.93
C ILE A 253 -29.81 -19.98 10.17
N GLN A 254 -29.49 -20.86 11.10
CA GLN A 254 -30.34 -22.02 11.43
C GLN A 254 -31.71 -21.60 11.98
N SER A 255 -31.74 -20.56 12.82
CA SER A 255 -33.02 -20.07 13.37
C SER A 255 -33.90 -19.47 12.28
N LEU A 256 -33.30 -18.77 11.30
CA LEU A 256 -34.00 -18.25 10.11
C LEU A 256 -34.54 -19.38 9.23
N ILE A 257 -33.74 -20.42 8.94
CA ILE A 257 -34.12 -21.57 8.13
C ILE A 257 -35.26 -22.34 8.80
N ASN A 258 -35.17 -22.53 10.12
CA ASN A 258 -36.19 -23.27 10.88
C ASN A 258 -37.42 -22.44 11.25
N SER A 259 -37.45 -21.16 10.91
CA SER A 259 -38.51 -20.22 11.27
C SER A 259 -38.77 -20.20 12.81
N ASP A 260 -37.72 -20.23 13.61
CA ASP A 260 -37.76 -20.20 15.08
C ASP A 260 -37.49 -18.76 15.60
N PRO A 261 -38.56 -17.97 15.82
CA PRO A 261 -38.39 -16.56 16.22
C PRO A 261 -37.87 -16.40 17.66
N GLU A 262 -38.19 -17.33 18.57
CA GLU A 262 -37.71 -17.23 19.96
C GLU A 262 -36.19 -17.43 20.01
N LYS A 263 -35.68 -18.44 19.34
CA LYS A 263 -34.24 -18.71 19.27
C LYS A 263 -33.50 -17.59 18.54
N LEU A 264 -34.09 -17.04 17.49
CA LEU A 264 -33.52 -15.92 16.74
C LEU A 264 -33.34 -14.68 17.64
N LEU A 265 -34.37 -14.31 18.39
CA LEU A 265 -34.32 -13.16 19.30
C LEU A 265 -33.28 -13.35 20.42
N ASN A 266 -33.24 -14.53 21.01
CA ASN A 266 -32.25 -14.84 22.06
C ASN A 266 -30.80 -14.72 21.56
N ILE A 267 -30.53 -15.18 20.32
CA ILE A 267 -29.22 -15.05 19.70
C ILE A 267 -28.90 -13.58 19.40
N ILE A 268 -29.87 -12.81 18.87
CA ILE A 268 -29.70 -11.36 18.62
C ILE A 268 -29.37 -10.62 19.92
N GLU A 269 -30.07 -10.93 21.02
CA GLU A 269 -29.79 -10.32 22.31
C GLU A 269 -28.37 -10.64 22.80
N THR A 270 -27.93 -11.90 22.63
CA THR A 270 -26.58 -12.34 22.99
C THR A 270 -25.52 -11.59 22.16
N ILE A 271 -25.76 -11.44 20.87
CA ILE A 271 -24.90 -10.70 19.96
C ILE A 271 -24.87 -9.21 20.32
N ALA A 272 -26.02 -8.60 20.63
CA ALA A 272 -26.12 -7.20 20.99
C ALA A 272 -25.33 -6.85 22.26
N LEU A 273 -25.24 -7.77 23.24
CA LEU A 273 -24.42 -7.60 24.42
C LEU A 273 -22.91 -7.49 24.12
N LYS A 274 -22.46 -8.06 23.01
CA LYS A 274 -21.07 -7.99 22.56
C LYS A 274 -20.75 -6.70 21.78
N ASN A 275 -21.75 -5.82 21.56
CA ASN A 275 -21.67 -4.55 20.83
C ASN A 275 -20.95 -4.68 19.46
N PRO A 276 -21.45 -5.57 18.55
CA PRO A 276 -20.81 -5.88 17.31
C PRO A 276 -20.92 -4.75 16.28
N ASP A 277 -20.08 -4.82 15.24
CA ASP A 277 -20.30 -4.07 14.01
C ASP A 277 -21.41 -4.77 13.20
N TYR A 278 -22.60 -4.14 13.17
CA TYR A 278 -23.77 -4.70 12.49
C TYR A 278 -23.63 -4.72 10.97
N ASP A 279 -22.85 -3.80 10.37
CA ASP A 279 -22.55 -3.79 8.93
C ASP A 279 -21.66 -4.98 8.56
N ALA A 280 -20.65 -5.27 9.39
CA ALA A 280 -19.81 -6.46 9.23
C ALA A 280 -20.63 -7.76 9.39
N LEU A 281 -21.55 -7.82 10.37
CA LEU A 281 -22.43 -8.95 10.56
C LEU A 281 -23.30 -9.22 9.34
N LEU A 282 -23.92 -8.18 8.78
CA LEU A 282 -24.75 -8.32 7.58
C LEU A 282 -23.92 -8.75 6.37
N ALA A 283 -22.68 -8.29 6.24
CA ALA A 283 -21.78 -8.70 5.17
C ALA A 283 -21.32 -10.17 5.31
N GLU A 284 -21.22 -10.70 6.54
CA GLU A 284 -20.92 -12.13 6.77
C GLU A 284 -22.15 -13.04 6.56
N LEU A 285 -23.37 -12.51 6.71
CA LEU A 285 -24.62 -13.24 6.48
C LEU A 285 -24.96 -13.40 4.99
N LEU A 286 -24.43 -12.54 4.10
CA LEU A 286 -24.63 -12.53 2.65
C LEU A 286 -23.60 -13.38 1.91
#